data_c3b694dc7fd78a4414d78e297bce0ed3
#
_entry.id   c3b694dc7fd78a4414d78e297bce0ed3
#
_cell.length_a   1.000
_cell.length_b   1.000
_cell.length_c   1.000
_cell.angle_alpha   90.00
_cell.angle_beta   90.00
_cell.angle_gamma   90.00
#
_symmetry.space_group_name_H-M   'P 1'
#
loop_
_entity.id
_entity.type
_entity.pdbx_description
1 polymer ?
#
loop_
_entity_poly.entity_id
_entity_poly.type
_entity_poly.pdbx_seq_one_letter_code
_entity_poly.pdbx_strand_id
1 'polypeptide(L)'
;MGILNDLRKRVADVNDGLQTGELVRNVVVKHPDDILELQKQQLFAGLASNGQDIRPYYSEDLKPSGYFYTVESAGRYAAWKKDGINYPYTANRNPDAPNLYINGRFHDELGVQFAGDSVGIVGTTGYSKGIIAKYGIYTFGLMMANWMVIFVERGAYDELMNELKTRLYV
;
A
#
# COMPACT_ATOMS: atom_id res chain seq x y z
N MET A 1 20.25 38.28 -19.90
CA MET A 1 20.15 36.83 -20.22
C MET A 1 18.85 36.60 -20.93
N GLY A 2 18.88 35.87 -22.07
CA GLY A 2 17.69 35.81 -22.93
C GLY A 2 16.66 34.80 -22.44
N ILE A 3 15.38 35.04 -22.77
CA ILE A 3 14.21 34.19 -22.50
C ILE A 3 14.47 32.70 -22.84
N LEU A 4 15.23 32.44 -23.93
CA LEU A 4 15.58 31.08 -24.33
C LEU A 4 16.47 30.34 -23.33
N ASN A 5 17.37 31.03 -22.62
CA ASN A 5 18.21 30.41 -21.63
C ASN A 5 17.43 30.09 -20.33
N ASP A 6 16.49 30.95 -19.98
CA ASP A 6 15.58 30.71 -18.87
C ASP A 6 14.68 29.52 -19.14
N LEU A 7 14.07 29.43 -20.32
CA LEU A 7 13.25 28.30 -20.72
C LEU A 7 14.05 26.99 -20.76
N ARG A 8 15.28 26.98 -21.31
CA ARG A 8 16.15 25.80 -21.27
C ARG A 8 16.43 25.31 -19.85
N LYS A 9 16.69 26.24 -18.93
CA LYS A 9 16.92 25.91 -17.52
C LYS A 9 15.68 25.26 -16.92
N ARG A 10 14.49 25.84 -17.09
CA ARG A 10 13.22 25.28 -16.56
C ARG A 10 12.93 23.89 -17.13
N VAL A 11 13.15 23.68 -18.40
CA VAL A 11 12.99 22.37 -19.05
C VAL A 11 13.97 21.34 -18.45
N ALA A 12 15.23 21.76 -18.20
CA ALA A 12 16.21 20.90 -17.57
C ALA A 12 15.81 20.54 -16.12
N ASP A 13 15.37 21.51 -15.33
CA ASP A 13 14.91 21.31 -13.94
C ASP A 13 13.69 20.36 -13.87
N VAL A 14 12.74 20.48 -14.80
CA VAL A 14 11.58 19.57 -14.89
C VAL A 14 12.03 18.15 -15.28
N ASN A 15 12.91 18.05 -16.28
CA ASN A 15 13.42 16.74 -16.70
C ASN A 15 14.21 16.04 -15.59
N ASP A 16 15.03 16.77 -14.87
CA ASP A 16 15.75 16.25 -13.67
C ASP A 16 14.78 15.78 -12.59
N GLY A 17 13.79 16.61 -12.26
CA GLY A 17 12.75 16.25 -11.27
C GLY A 17 11.91 15.04 -11.66
N LEU A 18 11.69 14.79 -12.96
CA LEU A 18 11.02 13.59 -13.45
C LEU A 18 11.96 12.37 -13.39
N GLN A 19 13.22 12.52 -13.78
CA GLN A 19 14.19 11.43 -13.75
C GLN A 19 14.55 10.99 -12.33
N THR A 20 14.63 11.92 -11.40
CA THR A 20 14.88 11.64 -9.98
C THR A 20 13.64 11.18 -9.23
N GLY A 21 12.45 11.27 -9.81
CA GLY A 21 11.19 10.97 -9.14
C GLY A 21 10.71 12.06 -8.17
N GLU A 22 11.44 13.17 -8.01
CA GLU A 22 11.10 14.26 -7.09
C GLU A 22 9.69 14.81 -7.31
N LEU A 23 9.32 15.05 -8.57
CA LEU A 23 8.00 15.59 -8.92
C LEU A 23 6.87 14.66 -8.54
N VAL A 24 7.03 13.37 -8.81
CA VAL A 24 6.07 12.34 -8.42
C VAL A 24 5.96 12.26 -6.91
N ARG A 25 7.10 12.26 -6.21
CA ARG A 25 7.14 12.24 -4.74
C ARG A 25 6.42 13.44 -4.14
N ASN A 26 6.64 14.66 -4.67
CA ASN A 26 6.01 15.89 -4.17
C ASN A 26 4.47 15.84 -4.25
N VAL A 27 3.94 15.07 -5.17
CA VAL A 27 2.50 14.80 -5.28
C VAL A 27 2.10 13.68 -4.32
N VAL A 28 2.77 12.55 -4.35
CA VAL A 28 2.43 11.36 -3.55
C VAL A 28 2.46 11.63 -2.05
N VAL A 29 3.35 12.52 -1.57
CA VAL A 29 3.42 12.91 -0.14
C VAL A 29 2.16 13.62 0.37
N LYS A 30 1.28 14.06 -0.53
CA LYS A 30 0.02 14.71 -0.16
C LYS A 30 -1.13 13.71 0.04
N HIS A 31 -0.93 12.44 -0.30
CA HIS A 31 -1.93 11.36 -0.27
C HIS A 31 -1.65 10.23 0.73
N PRO A 32 -1.11 10.49 1.95
CA PRO A 32 -0.78 9.43 2.89
C PRO A 32 -2.01 8.64 3.34
N ASP A 33 -3.13 9.33 3.55
CA ASP A 33 -4.37 8.70 4.01
C ASP A 33 -4.99 7.82 2.92
N ASP A 34 -4.97 8.26 1.65
CA ASP A 34 -5.42 7.46 0.51
C ASP A 34 -4.56 6.19 0.35
N ILE A 35 -3.24 6.31 0.51
CA ILE A 35 -2.30 5.19 0.46
C ILE A 35 -2.64 4.18 1.56
N LEU A 36 -2.86 4.63 2.80
CA LEU A 36 -3.20 3.76 3.91
C LEU A 36 -4.57 3.10 3.75
N GLU A 37 -5.58 3.85 3.29
CA GLU A 37 -6.90 3.31 3.02
C GLU A 37 -6.83 2.18 2.00
N LEU A 38 -6.19 2.42 0.86
CA LEU A 38 -6.05 1.42 -0.21
C LEU A 38 -5.21 0.21 0.22
N GLN A 39 -4.17 0.42 1.05
CA GLN A 39 -3.41 -0.67 1.65
C GLN A 39 -4.29 -1.53 2.55
N LYS A 40 -5.10 -0.92 3.41
CA LYS A 40 -6.02 -1.65 4.29
C LYS A 40 -7.05 -2.44 3.48
N GLN A 41 -7.66 -1.84 2.47
CA GLN A 41 -8.60 -2.51 1.57
C GLN A 41 -7.95 -3.71 0.87
N GLN A 42 -6.74 -3.54 0.36
CA GLN A 42 -5.96 -4.59 -0.28
C GLN A 42 -5.70 -5.76 0.67
N LEU A 43 -5.26 -5.48 1.91
CA LEU A 43 -5.05 -6.51 2.93
C LEU A 43 -6.35 -7.21 3.33
N PHE A 44 -7.45 -6.48 3.46
CA PHE A 44 -8.76 -7.08 3.72
C PHE A 44 -9.21 -8.01 2.59
N ALA A 45 -8.87 -7.69 1.35
CA ALA A 45 -9.08 -8.56 0.20
C ALA A 45 -8.15 -9.79 0.19
N GLY A 46 -7.14 -9.84 1.06
CA GLY A 46 -6.15 -10.90 1.11
C GLY A 46 -5.09 -10.80 0.00
N LEU A 47 -4.85 -9.59 -0.53
CA LEU A 47 -3.94 -9.34 -1.64
C LEU A 47 -2.63 -8.72 -1.18
N ALA A 48 -1.54 -9.21 -1.74
CA ALA A 48 -0.20 -8.64 -1.60
C ALA A 48 0.06 -7.53 -2.64
N SER A 49 1.14 -6.77 -2.48
CA SER A 49 1.51 -5.65 -3.37
C SER A 49 1.80 -6.07 -4.83
N ASN A 50 2.12 -7.34 -5.05
CA ASN A 50 2.27 -7.92 -6.39
C ASN A 50 0.94 -8.37 -7.02
N GLY A 51 -0.20 -8.11 -6.37
CA GLY A 51 -1.54 -8.49 -6.83
C GLY A 51 -1.90 -9.95 -6.64
N GLN A 52 -1.03 -10.75 -6.01
CA GLN A 52 -1.32 -12.14 -5.69
C GLN A 52 -1.95 -12.27 -4.31
N ASP A 53 -2.67 -13.37 -4.08
CA ASP A 53 -3.18 -13.71 -2.76
C ASP A 53 -2.03 -13.83 -1.74
N ILE A 54 -2.27 -13.32 -0.53
CA ILE A 54 -1.37 -13.50 0.60
C ILE A 54 -1.33 -14.99 0.96
N ARG A 55 -0.14 -15.56 1.12
CA ARG A 55 0.08 -16.96 1.48
C ARG A 55 0.90 -17.10 2.76
N PRO A 56 0.78 -18.23 3.51
CA PRO A 56 -0.03 -19.41 3.20
C PRO A 56 -1.53 -19.16 3.40
N TYR A 57 -2.38 -19.87 2.64
CA TYR A 57 -3.84 -19.86 2.84
C TYR A 57 -4.23 -20.44 4.20
N TYR A 58 -5.43 -20.11 4.68
CA TYR A 58 -5.96 -20.68 5.92
C TYR A 58 -6.07 -22.20 5.87
N SER A 59 -6.35 -22.78 4.69
CA SER A 59 -6.38 -24.23 4.46
C SER A 59 -4.99 -24.88 4.52
N GLU A 60 -3.94 -24.12 4.23
CA GLU A 60 -2.54 -24.59 4.20
C GLU A 60 -1.84 -24.39 5.56
N ASP A 61 -2.29 -23.42 6.33
CA ASP A 61 -1.63 -23.00 7.58
C ASP A 61 -2.28 -23.62 8.81
N LEU A 62 -1.70 -24.69 9.31
CA LEU A 62 -2.16 -25.38 10.50
C LEU A 62 -2.01 -24.55 11.79
N LYS A 63 -1.24 -23.46 11.76
CA LYS A 63 -1.02 -22.53 12.88
C LYS A 63 -1.06 -21.09 12.39
N PRO A 64 -2.23 -20.57 12.01
CA PRO A 64 -2.36 -19.26 11.35
C PRO A 64 -1.93 -18.07 12.22
N SER A 65 -1.88 -18.23 13.53
CA SER A 65 -1.28 -17.24 14.43
C SER A 65 -0.65 -17.89 15.64
N GLY A 66 0.28 -17.20 16.30
CA GLY A 66 0.90 -17.66 17.54
C GLY A 66 -0.08 -17.81 18.72
N TYR A 67 -1.34 -17.43 18.55
CA TYR A 67 -2.41 -17.55 19.55
C TYR A 67 -3.08 -18.92 19.54
N PHE A 68 -2.85 -19.76 18.52
CA PHE A 68 -3.52 -21.06 18.39
C PHE A 68 -2.53 -22.18 18.65
N TYR A 69 -2.78 -22.90 19.75
CA TYR A 69 -1.89 -23.97 20.20
C TYR A 69 -2.23 -25.35 19.61
N THR A 70 -3.44 -25.50 19.06
CA THR A 70 -3.91 -26.77 18.49
C THR A 70 -4.41 -26.59 17.07
N VAL A 71 -4.28 -27.65 16.26
CA VAL A 71 -4.80 -27.68 14.87
C VAL A 71 -6.31 -27.45 14.85
N GLU A 72 -7.04 -27.97 15.85
CA GLU A 72 -8.49 -27.80 15.95
C GLU A 72 -8.88 -26.33 16.19
N SER A 73 -8.18 -25.63 17.09
CA SER A 73 -8.42 -24.21 17.34
C SER A 73 -8.05 -23.34 16.14
N ALA A 74 -6.98 -23.69 15.43
CA ALA A 74 -6.61 -23.04 14.18
C ALA A 74 -7.65 -23.25 13.08
N GLY A 75 -8.19 -24.48 12.96
CA GLY A 75 -9.26 -24.80 12.01
C GLY A 75 -10.56 -24.01 12.27
N ARG A 76 -10.97 -23.89 13.53
CA ARG A 76 -12.12 -23.05 13.92
C ARG A 76 -11.90 -21.57 13.59
N TYR A 77 -10.71 -21.07 13.84
CA TYR A 77 -10.34 -19.71 13.46
C TYR A 77 -10.37 -19.50 11.95
N ALA A 78 -9.80 -20.44 11.18
CA ALA A 78 -9.83 -20.37 9.73
C ALA A 78 -11.27 -20.38 9.18
N ALA A 79 -12.15 -21.24 9.72
CA ALA A 79 -13.56 -21.27 9.35
C ALA A 79 -14.24 -19.93 9.65
N TRP A 80 -14.06 -19.40 10.86
CA TRP A 80 -14.60 -18.09 11.23
C TRP A 80 -14.10 -16.96 10.31
N LYS A 81 -12.84 -17.01 9.90
CA LYS A 81 -12.25 -16.05 8.97
C LYS A 81 -12.85 -16.14 7.57
N LYS A 82 -13.19 -17.34 7.10
CA LYS A 82 -13.81 -17.58 5.80
C LYS A 82 -15.25 -17.07 5.74
N ASP A 83 -15.98 -17.17 6.83
CA ASP A 83 -17.39 -16.73 6.90
C ASP A 83 -17.54 -15.21 6.69
N GLY A 84 -16.49 -14.43 6.87
CA GLY A 84 -16.42 -13.01 6.50
C GLY A 84 -17.35 -12.09 7.29
N ILE A 85 -18.05 -12.62 8.28
CA ILE A 85 -19.03 -11.92 9.09
C ILE A 85 -18.28 -10.95 10.00
N ASN A 86 -18.34 -9.67 9.77
CA ASN A 86 -17.77 -8.57 10.57
C ASN A 86 -16.49 -7.91 10.04
N TYR A 87 -16.16 -8.04 8.76
CA TYR A 87 -15.05 -7.28 8.19
C TYR A 87 -15.54 -6.11 7.35
N PRO A 88 -15.01 -4.92 7.50
CA PRO A 88 -15.11 -3.88 6.48
C PRO A 88 -14.45 -4.42 5.20
N TYR A 89 -14.96 -4.04 4.02
CA TYR A 89 -14.39 -4.43 2.72
C TYR A 89 -14.43 -5.94 2.39
N THR A 90 -15.58 -6.55 2.47
CA THR A 90 -15.76 -7.99 2.19
C THR A 90 -15.96 -8.36 0.73
N ALA A 91 -16.21 -7.39 -0.16
CA ALA A 91 -16.49 -7.64 -1.57
C ALA A 91 -15.24 -8.17 -2.32
N ASN A 92 -15.43 -9.20 -3.14
CA ASN A 92 -14.41 -9.77 -4.05
C ASN A 92 -13.17 -10.39 -3.38
N ARG A 93 -13.27 -10.77 -2.12
CA ARG A 93 -12.17 -11.38 -1.40
C ARG A 93 -12.10 -12.89 -1.66
N ASN A 94 -10.87 -13.43 -1.80
CA ASN A 94 -10.65 -14.88 -1.64
C ASN A 94 -10.83 -15.25 -0.15
N PRO A 95 -11.85 -16.03 0.24
CA PRO A 95 -12.11 -16.33 1.64
C PRO A 95 -11.03 -17.17 2.31
N ASP A 96 -10.17 -17.84 1.55
CA ASP A 96 -9.05 -18.64 2.06
C ASP A 96 -7.75 -17.82 2.24
N ALA A 97 -7.65 -16.67 1.56
CA ALA A 97 -6.50 -15.79 1.71
C ALA A 97 -6.52 -15.03 3.05
N PRO A 98 -5.40 -14.98 3.78
CA PRO A 98 -5.29 -14.23 5.02
C PRO A 98 -5.52 -12.73 4.81
N ASN A 99 -6.41 -12.15 5.58
CA ASN A 99 -6.64 -10.69 5.57
C ASN A 99 -5.91 -9.95 6.68
N LEU A 100 -5.12 -10.62 7.46
CA LEU A 100 -4.29 -10.13 8.57
C LEU A 100 -5.05 -9.33 9.64
N TYR A 101 -6.38 -9.45 9.67
CA TYR A 101 -7.23 -8.75 10.61
C TYR A 101 -7.69 -9.73 11.72
N ILE A 102 -7.32 -9.44 12.97
CA ILE A 102 -7.84 -10.15 14.14
C ILE A 102 -8.67 -9.17 14.99
N ASN A 103 -8.06 -8.07 15.40
CA ASN A 103 -8.68 -7.03 16.22
C ASN A 103 -8.39 -5.61 15.72
N GLY A 104 -7.87 -5.48 14.51
CA GLY A 104 -7.54 -4.21 13.88
C GLY A 104 -6.16 -3.66 14.20
N ARG A 105 -5.53 -4.06 15.30
CA ARG A 105 -4.25 -3.46 15.74
C ARG A 105 -3.18 -3.40 14.67
N PHE A 106 -3.00 -4.47 13.89
CA PHE A 106 -2.02 -4.46 12.81
C PHE A 106 -2.37 -3.41 11.74
N HIS A 107 -3.64 -3.31 11.37
CA HIS A 107 -4.10 -2.33 10.38
C HIS A 107 -4.00 -0.88 10.91
N ASP A 108 -4.18 -0.69 12.21
CA ASP A 108 -4.08 0.63 12.85
C ASP A 108 -2.63 1.11 12.99
N GLU A 109 -1.67 0.16 13.00
CA GLU A 109 -0.24 0.43 13.08
C GLU A 109 0.41 0.79 11.76
N LEU A 110 -0.29 0.60 10.64
CA LEU A 110 0.26 0.93 9.33
C LEU A 110 0.45 2.44 9.21
N GLY A 111 1.61 2.82 8.72
CA GLY A 111 1.97 4.20 8.44
C GLY A 111 2.66 4.33 7.09
N VAL A 112 2.61 5.51 6.50
CA VAL A 112 3.38 5.84 5.30
C VAL A 112 4.68 6.51 5.72
N GLN A 113 5.78 6.03 5.20
CA GLN A 113 7.10 6.62 5.40
C GLN A 113 7.68 7.08 4.07
N PHE A 114 8.13 8.31 4.04
CA PHE A 114 8.82 8.89 2.89
C PHE A 114 10.31 8.98 3.22
N ALA A 115 11.14 8.32 2.42
CA ALA A 115 12.59 8.30 2.60
C ALA A 115 13.28 8.52 1.25
N GLY A 116 13.94 9.69 1.09
CA GLY A 116 14.48 10.08 -0.23
C GLY A 116 13.37 10.05 -1.29
N ASP A 117 13.60 9.32 -2.37
CA ASP A 117 12.66 9.17 -3.50
C ASP A 117 11.71 7.98 -3.33
N SER A 118 11.75 7.33 -2.17
CA SER A 118 10.97 6.13 -1.89
C SER A 118 9.79 6.43 -0.99
N VAL A 119 8.67 5.78 -1.28
CA VAL A 119 7.47 5.72 -0.44
C VAL A 119 7.34 4.30 0.08
N GLY A 120 7.32 4.14 1.38
CA GLY A 120 7.16 2.86 2.03
C GLY A 120 5.92 2.82 2.91
N ILE A 121 5.27 1.67 2.97
CA ILE A 121 4.27 1.37 3.99
C ILE A 121 4.97 0.58 5.08
N VAL A 122 4.90 1.07 6.30
CA VAL A 122 5.59 0.50 7.45
C VAL A 122 4.60 0.20 8.56
N GLY A 123 4.89 -0.83 9.31
CA GLY A 123 4.23 -1.07 10.59
C GLY A 123 5.12 -0.60 11.73
N THR A 124 4.54 0.09 12.69
CA THR A 124 5.29 0.78 13.75
C THR A 124 5.65 -0.11 14.92
N THR A 125 5.10 -1.32 15.03
CA THR A 125 5.30 -2.23 16.17
C THR A 125 5.89 -3.58 15.79
N GLY A 126 6.09 -4.43 16.81
CA GLY A 126 6.63 -5.78 16.66
C GLY A 126 5.78 -6.73 15.82
N TYR A 127 4.50 -6.45 15.60
CA TYR A 127 3.61 -7.29 14.78
C TYR A 127 4.06 -7.35 13.32
N SER A 128 4.52 -6.23 12.76
CA SER A 128 4.97 -6.15 11.37
C SER A 128 6.11 -7.10 11.07
N LYS A 129 7.05 -7.28 11.99
CA LYS A 129 8.17 -8.23 11.82
C LYS A 129 7.67 -9.67 11.72
N GLY A 130 6.71 -10.05 12.56
CA GLY A 130 6.09 -11.38 12.53
C GLY A 130 5.32 -11.61 11.23
N ILE A 131 4.62 -10.60 10.75
CA ILE A 131 3.87 -10.66 9.49
C ILE A 131 4.80 -10.80 8.30
N ILE A 132 5.86 -9.98 8.22
CA ILE A 132 6.87 -10.09 7.15
C ILE A 132 7.53 -11.48 7.17
N ALA A 133 7.88 -11.98 8.35
CA ALA A 133 8.51 -13.29 8.47
C ALA A 133 7.61 -14.44 8.00
N LYS A 134 6.31 -14.31 8.19
CA LYS A 134 5.33 -15.36 7.83
C LYS A 134 4.81 -15.23 6.41
N TYR A 135 4.45 -14.03 5.98
CA TYR A 135 3.72 -13.77 4.74
C TYR A 135 4.57 -13.09 3.66
N GLY A 136 5.79 -12.71 4.01
CA GLY A 136 6.74 -12.07 3.10
C GLY A 136 6.58 -10.55 3.01
N ILE A 137 7.59 -9.92 2.42
CA ILE A 137 7.68 -8.46 2.32
C ILE A 137 6.60 -7.85 1.42
N TYR A 138 6.10 -8.59 0.43
CA TYR A 138 5.03 -8.12 -0.46
C TYR A 138 3.68 -7.91 0.22
N THR A 139 3.55 -8.26 1.51
CA THR A 139 2.41 -7.89 2.34
C THR A 139 2.28 -6.37 2.50
N PHE A 140 3.40 -5.65 2.43
CA PHE A 140 3.45 -4.20 2.50
C PHE A 140 3.65 -3.59 1.12
N GLY A 141 2.93 -2.51 0.85
CA GLY A 141 2.97 -1.80 -0.42
C GLY A 141 1.69 -1.95 -1.22
N LEU A 142 1.41 -0.96 -2.05
CA LEU A 142 0.25 -0.95 -2.92
C LEU A 142 0.51 -1.74 -4.21
N MET A 143 -0.47 -2.51 -4.64
CA MET A 143 -0.48 -3.06 -5.99
C MET A 143 -0.69 -1.95 -7.03
N MET A 144 -0.28 -2.20 -8.27
CA MET A 144 -0.34 -1.21 -9.35
C MET A 144 -1.75 -0.64 -9.55
N ALA A 145 -2.79 -1.47 -9.43
CA ALA A 145 -4.18 -1.00 -9.56
C ALA A 145 -4.54 0.07 -8.52
N ASN A 146 -4.06 -0.06 -7.28
CA ASN A 146 -4.28 0.92 -6.22
C ASN A 146 -3.49 2.22 -6.47
N TRP A 147 -2.30 2.14 -7.02
CA TRP A 147 -1.58 3.33 -7.49
C TRP A 147 -2.34 4.07 -8.59
N MET A 148 -2.95 3.34 -9.51
CA MET A 148 -3.81 3.95 -10.54
C MET A 148 -5.01 4.68 -9.93
N VAL A 149 -5.62 4.15 -8.86
CA VAL A 149 -6.69 4.86 -8.12
C VAL A 149 -6.18 6.20 -7.59
N ILE A 150 -5.00 6.24 -6.95
CA ILE A 150 -4.42 7.49 -6.42
C ILE A 150 -4.20 8.50 -7.56
N PHE A 151 -3.58 8.08 -8.64
CA PHE A 151 -3.24 8.99 -9.74
C PHE A 151 -4.46 9.44 -10.54
N VAL A 152 -5.42 8.56 -10.81
CA VAL A 152 -6.55 8.86 -11.70
C VAL A 152 -7.79 9.35 -10.93
N GLU A 153 -8.14 8.67 -9.83
CA GLU A 153 -9.40 8.94 -9.13
C GLU A 153 -9.24 9.92 -7.97
N ARG A 154 -8.06 9.95 -7.32
CA ARG A 154 -7.78 10.84 -6.17
C ARG A 154 -7.07 12.12 -6.57
N GLY A 155 -6.86 12.36 -7.87
CA GLY A 155 -6.39 13.64 -8.41
C GLY A 155 -4.89 13.86 -8.39
N ALA A 156 -4.08 12.88 -8.02
CA ALA A 156 -2.62 13.01 -8.00
C ALA A 156 -2.04 13.32 -9.40
N TYR A 157 -2.67 12.86 -10.47
CA TYR A 157 -2.29 13.20 -11.83
C TYR A 157 -2.47 14.70 -12.12
N ASP A 158 -3.61 15.26 -11.75
CA ASP A 158 -3.89 16.68 -11.98
C ASP A 158 -2.94 17.56 -11.16
N GLU A 159 -2.61 17.15 -9.95
CA GLU A 159 -1.60 17.82 -9.13
C GLU A 159 -0.22 17.78 -9.77
N LEU A 160 0.20 16.62 -10.30
CA LEU A 160 1.46 16.48 -11.03
C LEU A 160 1.49 17.40 -12.27
N MET A 161 0.41 17.44 -13.03
CA MET A 161 0.31 18.32 -14.19
C MET A 161 0.35 19.80 -13.81
N ASN A 162 -0.24 20.18 -12.68
CA ASN A 162 -0.17 21.55 -12.16
C ASN A 162 1.24 21.92 -11.69
N GLU A 163 1.94 21.00 -11.01
CA GLU A 163 3.33 21.18 -10.60
C GLU A 163 4.24 21.40 -11.83
N LEU A 164 4.06 20.58 -12.87
CA LEU A 164 4.79 20.73 -14.15
C LEU A 164 4.53 22.07 -14.79
N LYS A 165 3.26 22.50 -14.88
CA LYS A 165 2.89 23.80 -15.45
C LYS A 165 3.52 24.94 -14.65
N THR A 166 3.48 24.87 -13.33
CA THR A 166 4.07 25.89 -12.46
C THR A 166 5.56 26.04 -12.72
N ARG A 167 6.30 24.93 -12.83
CA ARG A 167 7.75 24.98 -13.10
C ARG A 167 8.10 25.48 -14.51
N LEU A 168 7.23 25.24 -15.49
CA LEU A 168 7.47 25.64 -16.87
C LEU A 168 7.06 27.09 -17.18
N TYR A 169 5.97 27.58 -16.59
CA TYR A 169 5.32 28.83 -17.01
C TYR A 169 5.39 29.99 -16.01
N VAL A 170 6.03 29.83 -14.87
CA VAL A 170 6.22 30.94 -13.88
C VAL A 170 7.43 31.82 -14.15
#